data_c7aeace4f3c1aa79f2aca5dfa33a73c8
#
_entry.id   c7aeace4f3c1aa79f2aca5dfa33a73c8
#
_cell.length_a   1.000
_cell.length_b   1.000
_cell.length_c   1.000
_cell.angle_alpha   90.00
_cell.angle_beta   90.00
_cell.angle_gamma   90.00
#
_symmetry.space_group_name_H-M   'P 1'
#
loop_
_entity.id
_entity.type
_entity.pdbx_description
1 polymer ?
#
loop_
_entity_poly.entity_id
_entity_poly.type
_entity_poly.pdbx_seq_one_letter_code
_entity_poly.pdbx_strand_id
1 'polypeptide(L)'
;MKPLRVLVVGWTATTGGIEHFLMAYCGKMNRERVQFDFLCRFSPIACQKEAEKIGNIYTITRRSSDVMRYYREINDFFREHGHDYDIIWDNECMFNDMTPLKKAAEVGIPVRIAHCHNPQNMDKSVIGHVQGFLHRVNHHSLSRYANVLWACSMESAKWACPAMDLPCEIIPNAIDAQMFRFSEQVRREVREQYGLEDCLVVGHVGRLQYQKNQTFLLDAFRHLHEREEKARLVLVGDGPDLTELEAKAVTLGIEREVLFLGNRDDVNRLLQAFDLFVMPSHFEGFGMAALEAQAAGLPCLLSASVPRETKLTRNVEFIPAEDPAIWAEHMLNMLERHEIRRDEAQTIADAGYDIGTAAQRLEDKLIALTERKRFQRRFLMTPKTSASGVPALNKARADIEQIAAEMGYAPFVLHAPDSANGSVWQAIQVGAKTLGDWVRAFYRMRQGDLLL
;
A
#
# COMPACT_ATOMS: atom_id res chain seq x y z
N MET A 1 -20.43 -16.28 11.42
CA MET A 1 -19.19 -16.10 12.22
C MET A 1 -19.15 -14.67 12.73
N LYS A 2 -18.53 -14.41 13.90
CA LYS A 2 -18.34 -13.03 14.37
C LYS A 2 -17.39 -12.32 13.38
N PRO A 3 -17.68 -11.08 12.95
CA PRO A 3 -16.80 -10.33 12.07
C PRO A 3 -15.39 -10.19 12.66
N LEU A 4 -14.38 -10.21 11.81
CA LEU A 4 -13.00 -9.94 12.17
C LEU A 4 -12.85 -8.46 12.56
N ARG A 5 -12.23 -8.17 13.70
CA ARG A 5 -12.01 -6.79 14.17
C ARG A 5 -10.58 -6.34 13.87
N VAL A 6 -10.44 -5.28 13.09
CA VAL A 6 -9.15 -4.72 12.67
C VAL A 6 -8.98 -3.31 13.19
N LEU A 7 -7.93 -3.07 13.97
CA LEU A 7 -7.48 -1.73 14.34
C LEU A 7 -6.50 -1.21 13.30
N VAL A 8 -6.87 -0.15 12.60
CA VAL A 8 -6.05 0.51 11.58
C VAL A 8 -5.35 1.72 12.20
N VAL A 9 -4.05 1.84 11.98
CA VAL A 9 -3.22 2.97 12.40
C VAL A 9 -2.55 3.60 11.16
N GLY A 10 -2.19 4.88 11.22
CA GLY A 10 -1.41 5.55 10.15
C GLY A 10 -2.18 6.62 9.38
N TRP A 11 -3.48 6.84 9.66
CA TRP A 11 -4.26 7.90 9.02
C TRP A 11 -3.82 9.30 9.48
N THR A 12 -3.66 10.23 8.51
CA THR A 12 -3.16 11.58 8.79
C THR A 12 -4.21 12.68 8.54
N ALA A 13 -3.84 13.95 8.74
CA ALA A 13 -4.72 15.10 8.52
C ALA A 13 -4.84 15.51 7.04
N THR A 14 -3.94 15.06 6.18
CA THR A 14 -3.90 15.44 4.77
C THR A 14 -4.04 14.23 3.88
N THR A 15 -4.78 14.37 2.78
CA THR A 15 -4.96 13.29 1.82
C THR A 15 -3.64 12.98 1.10
N GLY A 16 -3.22 11.73 1.18
CA GLY A 16 -2.02 11.20 0.54
C GLY A 16 -2.20 9.75 0.10
N GLY A 17 -1.10 9.08 -0.23
CA GLY A 17 -1.14 7.70 -0.73
C GLY A 17 -1.72 6.69 0.28
N ILE A 18 -1.44 6.87 1.58
CA ILE A 18 -1.96 6.00 2.64
C ILE A 18 -3.47 6.18 2.79
N GLU A 19 -3.95 7.43 2.83
CA GLU A 19 -5.37 7.74 2.99
C GLU A 19 -6.18 7.22 1.81
N HIS A 20 -5.70 7.43 0.58
CA HIS A 20 -6.33 6.87 -0.62
C HIS A 20 -6.37 5.35 -0.60
N PHE A 21 -5.28 4.70 -0.20
CA PHE A 21 -5.21 3.26 -0.06
C PHE A 21 -6.23 2.75 0.96
N LEU A 22 -6.23 3.31 2.17
CA LEU A 22 -7.14 2.89 3.25
C LEU A 22 -8.61 3.12 2.89
N MET A 23 -8.94 4.28 2.31
CA MET A 23 -10.29 4.57 1.83
C MET A 23 -10.76 3.57 0.77
N ALA A 24 -9.91 3.31 -0.22
CA ALA A 24 -10.23 2.39 -1.31
C ALA A 24 -10.46 0.96 -0.78
N TYR A 25 -9.52 0.43 -0.02
CA TYR A 25 -9.57 -0.95 0.44
C TYR A 25 -10.61 -1.17 1.55
N CYS A 26 -10.55 -0.41 2.64
CA CYS A 26 -11.48 -0.58 3.76
C CYS A 26 -12.93 -0.25 3.36
N GLY A 27 -13.12 0.70 2.41
CA GLY A 27 -14.43 1.08 1.91
C GLY A 27 -15.12 0.01 1.06
N LYS A 28 -14.37 -0.87 0.39
CA LYS A 28 -14.89 -1.92 -0.51
C LYS A 28 -15.04 -3.29 0.17
N MET A 29 -14.40 -3.52 1.34
CA MET A 29 -14.49 -4.79 2.05
C MET A 29 -15.87 -5.01 2.69
N ASN A 30 -16.29 -6.29 2.78
CA ASN A 30 -17.57 -6.67 3.35
C ASN A 30 -17.56 -6.54 4.89
N ARG A 31 -18.34 -5.62 5.41
CA ARG A 31 -18.43 -5.32 6.86
C ARG A 31 -19.05 -6.43 7.70
N GLU A 32 -19.76 -7.36 7.09
CA GLU A 32 -20.25 -8.55 7.79
C GLU A 32 -19.11 -9.55 8.06
N ARG A 33 -17.99 -9.43 7.31
CA ARG A 33 -16.80 -10.29 7.47
C ARG A 33 -15.67 -9.59 8.20
N VAL A 34 -15.41 -8.29 7.90
CA VAL A 34 -14.32 -7.50 8.48
C VAL A 34 -14.83 -6.13 8.93
N GLN A 35 -14.57 -5.76 10.16
CA GLN A 35 -14.90 -4.47 10.75
C GLN A 35 -13.64 -3.72 11.12
N PHE A 36 -13.59 -2.43 10.80
CA PHE A 36 -12.46 -1.56 11.05
C PHE A 36 -12.77 -0.56 12.14
N ASP A 37 -11.76 -0.24 12.95
CA ASP A 37 -11.69 0.98 13.75
C ASP A 37 -10.33 1.65 13.50
N PHE A 38 -10.27 2.97 13.66
CA PHE A 38 -9.12 3.78 13.31
C PHE A 38 -8.54 4.43 14.57
N LEU A 39 -7.24 4.21 14.83
CA LEU A 39 -6.50 4.92 15.87
C LEU A 39 -5.66 6.02 15.22
N CYS A 40 -6.08 7.27 15.41
CA CYS A 40 -5.55 8.43 14.71
C CYS A 40 -4.81 9.38 15.66
N ARG A 41 -3.73 9.99 15.15
CA ARG A 41 -2.94 11.00 15.86
C ARG A 41 -3.27 12.44 15.43
N PHE A 42 -4.34 12.60 14.65
CA PHE A 42 -4.81 13.88 14.11
C PHE A 42 -6.32 13.99 14.28
N SER A 43 -6.82 15.21 14.44
CA SER A 43 -8.25 15.54 14.43
C SER A 43 -8.39 16.97 13.92
N PRO A 44 -9.13 17.20 12.81
CA PRO A 44 -9.72 16.16 11.95
C PRO A 44 -8.68 15.38 11.16
N ILE A 45 -9.06 14.17 10.71
CA ILE A 45 -8.31 13.39 9.74
C ILE A 45 -8.78 13.70 8.32
N ALA A 46 -7.94 13.36 7.32
CA ALA A 46 -8.35 13.44 5.92
C ALA A 46 -9.56 12.53 5.65
N CYS A 47 -10.52 12.99 4.86
CA CYS A 47 -11.73 12.23 4.50
C CYS A 47 -12.51 11.71 5.73
N GLN A 48 -12.56 12.49 6.82
CA GLN A 48 -13.13 12.05 8.10
C GLN A 48 -14.57 11.53 7.97
N LYS A 49 -15.43 12.22 7.23
CA LYS A 49 -16.83 11.83 7.06
C LYS A 49 -17.00 10.47 6.37
N GLU A 50 -16.10 10.16 5.45
CA GLU A 50 -16.05 8.89 4.75
C GLU A 50 -15.50 7.79 5.66
N ALA A 51 -14.45 8.09 6.43
CA ALA A 51 -13.86 7.15 7.40
C ALA A 51 -14.86 6.78 8.51
N GLU A 52 -15.65 7.74 9.00
CA GLU A 52 -16.74 7.52 9.98
C GLU A 52 -17.83 6.55 9.47
N LYS A 53 -18.03 6.47 8.14
CA LYS A 53 -18.92 5.47 7.54
C LYS A 53 -18.33 4.07 7.55
N ILE A 54 -17.01 3.94 7.65
CA ILE A 54 -16.29 2.66 7.63
C ILE A 54 -16.16 2.09 9.03
N GLY A 55 -15.82 2.92 10.03
CA GLY A 55 -15.61 2.47 11.40
C GLY A 55 -15.48 3.61 12.40
N ASN A 56 -15.27 3.28 13.67
CA ASN A 56 -15.07 4.28 14.71
C ASN A 56 -13.68 4.90 14.61
N ILE A 57 -13.59 6.20 14.90
CA ILE A 57 -12.33 6.94 14.94
C ILE A 57 -11.98 7.27 16.38
N TYR A 58 -10.87 6.74 16.85
CA TYR A 58 -10.27 7.06 18.15
C TYR A 58 -9.10 8.01 17.93
N THR A 59 -9.09 9.13 18.65
CA THR A 59 -8.03 10.13 18.51
C THR A 59 -7.17 10.16 19.76
N ILE A 60 -5.85 10.11 19.58
CA ILE A 60 -4.83 10.28 20.62
C ILE A 60 -3.92 11.45 20.28
N THR A 61 -3.33 12.05 21.30
CA THR A 61 -2.35 13.15 21.16
C THR A 61 -1.15 12.68 20.34
N ARG A 62 -0.62 13.55 19.47
CA ARG A 62 0.65 13.26 18.74
C ARG A 62 1.83 13.25 19.71
N ARG A 63 2.72 12.27 19.56
CA ARG A 63 3.95 12.17 20.36
C ARG A 63 4.83 13.44 20.28
N SER A 64 4.85 14.09 19.13
CA SER A 64 5.60 15.34 18.93
C SER A 64 5.00 16.57 19.64
N SER A 65 3.73 16.51 20.01
CA SER A 65 3.03 17.62 20.70
C SER A 65 3.12 17.49 22.22
N ASP A 66 2.88 16.29 22.76
CA ASP A 66 2.96 15.99 24.20
C ASP A 66 3.28 14.51 24.39
N VAL A 67 4.52 14.22 24.76
CA VAL A 67 5.03 12.85 24.91
C VAL A 67 4.33 12.11 26.05
N MET A 68 4.13 12.78 27.22
CA MET A 68 3.54 12.14 28.39
C MET A 68 2.07 11.83 28.17
N ARG A 69 1.35 12.74 27.57
CA ARG A 69 -0.05 12.58 27.23
C ARG A 69 -0.22 11.48 26.18
N TYR A 70 0.60 11.46 25.15
CA TYR A 70 0.60 10.40 24.14
C TYR A 70 0.72 9.01 24.77
N TYR A 71 1.74 8.78 25.63
CA TYR A 71 1.93 7.48 26.25
C TYR A 71 0.81 7.09 27.21
N ARG A 72 0.21 8.05 27.90
CA ARG A 72 -0.97 7.78 28.75
C ARG A 72 -2.15 7.37 27.89
N GLU A 73 -2.54 8.17 26.89
CA GLU A 73 -3.72 7.94 26.07
C GLU A 73 -3.60 6.63 25.28
N ILE A 74 -2.44 6.31 24.69
CA ILE A 74 -2.26 5.04 23.97
C ILE A 74 -2.30 3.83 24.92
N ASN A 75 -1.75 3.93 26.12
CA ASN A 75 -1.83 2.88 27.12
C ASN A 75 -3.29 2.66 27.57
N ASP A 76 -4.02 3.73 27.82
CA ASP A 76 -5.44 3.66 28.22
C ASP A 76 -6.27 3.02 27.09
N PHE A 77 -6.09 3.46 25.86
CA PHE A 77 -6.76 2.88 24.69
C PHE A 77 -6.52 1.36 24.56
N PHE A 78 -5.26 0.91 24.62
CA PHE A 78 -4.97 -0.53 24.47
C PHE A 78 -5.43 -1.35 25.68
N ARG A 79 -5.44 -0.78 26.89
CA ARG A 79 -6.00 -1.43 28.09
C ARG A 79 -7.51 -1.63 27.95
N GLU A 80 -8.25 -0.63 27.43
CA GLU A 80 -9.70 -0.64 27.34
C GLU A 80 -10.21 -1.40 26.12
N HIS A 81 -9.56 -1.26 24.97
CA HIS A 81 -10.03 -1.75 23.66
C HIS A 81 -9.14 -2.81 23.03
N GLY A 82 -7.89 -3.00 23.51
CA GLY A 82 -6.92 -3.86 22.83
C GLY A 82 -7.38 -5.30 22.65
N HIS A 83 -8.19 -5.82 23.59
CA HIS A 83 -8.74 -7.19 23.54
C HIS A 83 -9.88 -7.37 22.53
N ASP A 84 -10.43 -6.29 22.00
CA ASP A 84 -11.50 -6.33 21.00
C ASP A 84 -11.02 -6.66 19.60
N TYR A 85 -9.71 -6.55 19.35
CA TYR A 85 -9.13 -6.66 18.02
C TYR A 85 -8.43 -8.00 17.77
N ASP A 86 -8.66 -8.55 16.60
CA ASP A 86 -7.96 -9.72 16.08
C ASP A 86 -6.68 -9.31 15.34
N ILE A 87 -6.68 -8.12 14.75
CA ILE A 87 -5.57 -7.57 13.95
C ILE A 87 -5.31 -6.11 14.35
N ILE A 88 -4.03 -5.72 14.42
CA ILE A 88 -3.58 -4.34 14.22
C ILE A 88 -2.92 -4.24 12.85
N TRP A 89 -3.30 -3.23 12.09
CA TRP A 89 -2.76 -2.91 10.77
C TRP A 89 -2.17 -1.51 10.78
N ASP A 90 -0.84 -1.44 10.97
CA ASP A 90 -0.07 -0.21 11.12
C ASP A 90 0.51 0.21 9.78
N ASN A 91 -0.02 1.32 9.23
CA ASN A 91 0.28 1.85 7.90
C ASN A 91 1.18 3.08 8.03
N GLU A 92 2.44 2.94 7.66
CA GLU A 92 3.44 3.98 7.85
C GLU A 92 4.34 4.14 6.61
N CYS A 93 4.87 5.34 6.43
CA CYS A 93 5.98 5.57 5.50
C CYS A 93 7.33 5.22 6.13
N MET A 94 7.40 5.34 7.46
CA MET A 94 8.58 5.06 8.28
C MET A 94 8.15 4.58 9.66
N PHE A 95 8.77 3.51 10.16
CA PHE A 95 8.53 3.00 11.51
C PHE A 95 9.39 3.74 12.56
N ASN A 96 9.29 5.08 12.58
CA ASN A 96 9.94 5.91 13.59
C ASN A 96 9.21 5.91 14.94
N ASP A 97 7.96 5.45 14.97
CA ASP A 97 7.16 5.21 16.16
C ASP A 97 6.47 3.85 16.06
N MET A 98 7.00 2.85 16.76
CA MET A 98 6.43 1.51 16.82
C MET A 98 5.56 1.28 18.07
N THR A 99 5.18 2.35 18.78
CA THR A 99 4.41 2.21 20.02
C THR A 99 3.08 1.47 19.81
N PRO A 100 2.30 1.69 18.74
CA PRO A 100 1.08 0.93 18.49
C PRO A 100 1.33 -0.58 18.38
N LEU A 101 2.35 -1.00 17.59
CA LEU A 101 2.71 -2.42 17.44
C LEU A 101 3.21 -3.03 18.76
N LYS A 102 4.00 -2.28 19.54
CA LYS A 102 4.47 -2.71 20.88
C LYS A 102 3.30 -2.95 21.82
N LYS A 103 2.36 -2.02 21.91
CA LYS A 103 1.18 -2.12 22.76
C LYS A 103 0.26 -3.27 22.31
N ALA A 104 0.07 -3.42 21.01
CA ALA A 104 -0.67 -4.55 20.45
C ALA A 104 -0.03 -5.91 20.82
N ALA A 105 1.30 -5.99 20.83
CA ALA A 105 2.01 -7.19 21.28
C ALA A 105 1.84 -7.44 22.79
N GLU A 106 1.92 -6.38 23.62
CA GLU A 106 1.73 -6.45 25.06
C GLU A 106 0.35 -6.97 25.46
N VAL A 107 -0.74 -6.45 24.84
CA VAL A 107 -2.11 -6.90 25.08
C VAL A 107 -2.47 -8.20 24.35
N GLY A 108 -1.55 -8.69 23.50
CA GLY A 108 -1.67 -9.99 22.86
C GLY A 108 -2.55 -10.01 21.61
N ILE A 109 -2.69 -8.91 20.85
CA ILE A 109 -3.34 -8.95 19.53
C ILE A 109 -2.58 -9.96 18.64
N PRO A 110 -3.26 -10.98 18.08
CA PRO A 110 -2.57 -12.11 17.46
C PRO A 110 -1.90 -11.80 16.14
N VAL A 111 -2.49 -10.94 15.31
CA VAL A 111 -1.96 -10.54 14.02
C VAL A 111 -1.55 -9.07 14.09
N ARG A 112 -0.28 -8.81 13.81
CA ARG A 112 0.30 -7.46 13.86
C ARG A 112 1.03 -7.20 12.56
N ILE A 113 0.38 -6.40 11.70
CA ILE A 113 0.81 -6.08 10.35
C ILE A 113 1.53 -4.74 10.38
N ALA A 114 2.79 -4.72 9.95
CA ALA A 114 3.51 -3.52 9.58
C ALA A 114 3.37 -3.32 8.07
N HIS A 115 2.74 -2.23 7.62
CA HIS A 115 2.55 -1.95 6.20
C HIS A 115 3.29 -0.68 5.79
N CYS A 116 4.28 -0.83 4.91
CA CYS A 116 5.13 0.26 4.45
C CYS A 116 4.68 0.78 3.08
N HIS A 117 4.46 2.09 2.99
CA HIS A 117 3.96 2.73 1.77
C HIS A 117 5.02 3.51 0.99
N ASN A 118 6.24 3.65 1.49
CA ASN A 118 7.32 4.39 0.83
C ASN A 118 8.66 3.65 0.88
N PRO A 119 9.50 3.81 -0.16
CA PRO A 119 10.81 3.15 -0.24
C PRO A 119 11.92 3.93 0.48
N GLN A 120 11.65 5.15 1.00
CA GLN A 120 12.66 6.00 1.64
C GLN A 120 12.04 7.12 2.48
N ASN A 121 12.89 7.83 3.22
CA ASN A 121 12.50 9.05 3.94
C ASN A 121 12.20 10.20 2.96
N MET A 122 10.99 10.74 3.05
CA MET A 122 10.49 11.83 2.21
C MET A 122 10.85 13.22 2.75
N ASP A 123 11.05 13.34 4.07
CA ASP A 123 11.32 14.60 4.75
C ASP A 123 12.83 14.83 4.90
N LYS A 124 13.36 15.81 4.17
CA LYS A 124 14.77 16.21 4.22
C LYS A 124 15.06 17.26 5.29
N SER A 125 14.07 17.68 6.07
CA SER A 125 14.27 18.60 7.20
C SER A 125 15.10 17.95 8.31
N VAL A 126 15.55 18.77 9.27
CA VAL A 126 16.24 18.27 10.49
C VAL A 126 15.36 17.26 11.23
N ILE A 127 14.05 17.53 11.31
CA ILE A 127 13.07 16.63 11.93
C ILE A 127 13.00 15.31 11.15
N GLY A 128 12.94 15.35 9.83
CA GLY A 128 12.97 14.18 8.96
C GLY A 128 14.24 13.34 9.15
N HIS A 129 15.41 13.96 9.31
CA HIS A 129 16.65 13.24 9.60
C HIS A 129 16.58 12.49 10.94
N VAL A 130 16.04 13.13 11.98
CA VAL A 130 15.83 12.49 13.30
C VAL A 130 14.85 11.31 13.17
N GLN A 131 13.74 11.48 12.45
CA GLN A 131 12.78 10.42 12.21
C GLN A 131 13.40 9.26 11.42
N GLY A 132 14.19 9.55 10.39
CA GLY A 132 14.94 8.56 9.63
C GLY A 132 15.98 7.81 10.46
N PHE A 133 16.60 8.46 11.43
CA PHE A 133 17.48 7.80 12.41
C PHE A 133 16.68 6.86 13.31
N LEU A 134 15.56 7.32 13.87
CA LEU A 134 14.68 6.47 14.70
C LEU A 134 14.15 5.28 13.92
N HIS A 135 13.77 5.48 12.65
CA HIS A 135 13.39 4.38 11.78
C HIS A 135 14.51 3.35 11.65
N ARG A 136 15.75 3.77 11.38
CA ARG A 136 16.93 2.87 11.30
C ARG A 136 17.22 2.11 12.59
N VAL A 137 16.93 2.69 13.74
CA VAL A 137 17.03 1.97 15.03
C VAL A 137 15.89 0.95 15.18
N ASN A 138 14.70 1.35 14.81
CA ASN A 138 13.49 0.55 15.02
C ASN A 138 13.38 -0.63 14.05
N HIS A 139 13.82 -0.49 12.79
CA HIS A 139 13.67 -1.57 11.80
C HIS A 139 14.39 -2.87 12.20
N HIS A 140 15.48 -2.78 13.01
CA HIS A 140 16.16 -3.97 13.56
C HIS A 140 15.31 -4.75 14.58
N SER A 141 14.27 -4.13 15.12
CA SER A 141 13.39 -4.75 16.11
C SER A 141 11.94 -4.89 15.61
N LEU A 142 11.69 -4.63 14.33
CA LEU A 142 10.34 -4.68 13.76
C LEU A 142 9.72 -6.07 13.91
N SER A 143 10.49 -7.13 13.59
CA SER A 143 10.07 -8.53 13.69
C SER A 143 9.74 -8.97 15.13
N ARG A 144 10.20 -8.26 16.14
CA ARG A 144 9.83 -8.51 17.54
C ARG A 144 8.37 -8.12 17.85
N TYR A 145 7.84 -7.11 17.18
CA TYR A 145 6.52 -6.54 17.47
C TYR A 145 5.50 -6.77 16.36
N ALA A 146 5.89 -6.72 15.11
CA ALA A 146 5.09 -7.18 13.98
C ALA A 146 5.34 -8.67 13.71
N ASN A 147 4.37 -9.35 13.09
CA ASN A 147 4.54 -10.73 12.65
C ASN A 147 4.12 -10.96 11.20
N VAL A 148 3.77 -9.87 10.51
CA VAL A 148 3.52 -9.79 9.07
C VAL A 148 4.07 -8.47 8.57
N LEU A 149 4.78 -8.47 7.45
CA LEU A 149 5.21 -7.28 6.73
C LEU A 149 4.43 -7.18 5.42
N TRP A 150 3.72 -6.08 5.24
CA TRP A 150 3.14 -5.70 3.97
C TRP A 150 3.86 -4.47 3.42
N ALA A 151 3.93 -4.35 2.11
CA ALA A 151 4.51 -3.18 1.46
C ALA A 151 3.87 -2.95 0.09
N CYS A 152 3.89 -1.72 -0.40
CA CYS A 152 3.39 -1.39 -1.73
C CYS A 152 4.36 -1.79 -2.86
N SER A 153 5.66 -2.01 -2.54
CA SER A 153 6.70 -2.48 -3.45
C SER A 153 7.80 -3.23 -2.69
N MET A 154 8.66 -3.95 -3.41
CA MET A 154 9.79 -4.65 -2.81
C MET A 154 10.81 -3.67 -2.19
N GLU A 155 10.99 -2.50 -2.79
CA GLU A 155 11.83 -1.43 -2.26
C GLU A 155 11.30 -0.92 -0.92
N SER A 156 9.98 -0.71 -0.81
CA SER A 156 9.32 -0.32 0.45
C SER A 156 9.45 -1.40 1.51
N ALA A 157 9.37 -2.69 1.13
CA ALA A 157 9.59 -3.80 2.04
C ALA A 157 11.01 -3.81 2.61
N LYS A 158 12.03 -3.65 1.76
CA LYS A 158 13.44 -3.56 2.16
C LYS A 158 13.73 -2.33 3.01
N TRP A 159 13.06 -1.21 2.72
CA TRP A 159 13.15 -0.01 3.54
C TRP A 159 12.63 -0.25 4.96
N ALA A 160 11.45 -0.86 5.10
CA ALA A 160 10.83 -1.15 6.39
C ALA A 160 11.59 -2.19 7.21
N CYS A 161 12.07 -3.25 6.55
CA CYS A 161 12.71 -4.39 7.20
C CYS A 161 13.86 -4.93 6.31
N PRO A 162 15.06 -4.30 6.37
CA PRO A 162 16.20 -4.70 5.53
C PRO A 162 16.63 -6.16 5.71
N ALA A 163 16.44 -6.71 6.90
CA ALA A 163 16.76 -8.12 7.20
C ALA A 163 15.79 -9.10 6.53
N MET A 164 14.60 -8.62 6.11
CA MET A 164 13.53 -9.46 5.53
C MET A 164 13.23 -10.71 6.37
N ASP A 165 13.31 -10.56 7.70
CA ASP A 165 13.11 -11.65 8.69
C ASP A 165 11.63 -11.83 9.08
N LEU A 166 10.73 -11.08 8.43
CA LEU A 166 9.28 -11.21 8.52
C LEU A 166 8.71 -11.83 7.24
N PRO A 167 7.62 -12.64 7.33
CA PRO A 167 6.82 -12.97 6.16
C PRO A 167 6.35 -11.69 5.47
N CYS A 168 6.87 -11.46 4.25
CA CYS A 168 6.61 -10.26 3.49
C CYS A 168 5.66 -10.55 2.34
N GLU A 169 4.70 -9.64 2.12
CA GLU A 169 3.80 -9.68 0.98
C GLU A 169 3.64 -8.30 0.38
N ILE A 170 3.67 -8.23 -0.95
CA ILE A 170 3.39 -6.99 -1.67
C ILE A 170 1.88 -6.87 -1.83
N ILE A 171 1.33 -5.81 -1.25
CA ILE A 171 -0.07 -5.40 -1.41
C ILE A 171 -0.08 -4.24 -2.39
N PRO A 172 -0.47 -4.48 -3.64
CA PRO A 172 -0.48 -3.42 -4.65
C PRO A 172 -1.52 -2.35 -4.28
N ASN A 173 -1.22 -1.12 -4.61
CA ASN A 173 -2.25 -0.10 -4.66
C ASN A 173 -3.22 -0.43 -5.81
N ALA A 174 -4.50 -0.17 -5.62
CA ALA A 174 -5.53 -0.46 -6.61
C ALA A 174 -6.45 0.74 -6.79
N ILE A 175 -7.07 0.83 -7.95
CA ILE A 175 -7.99 1.90 -8.35
C ILE A 175 -9.34 1.30 -8.76
N ASP A 176 -10.38 2.13 -8.78
CA ASP A 176 -11.62 1.79 -9.48
C ASP A 176 -11.36 2.00 -10.98
N ALA A 177 -10.88 0.95 -11.65
CA ALA A 177 -10.45 1.04 -13.05
C ALA A 177 -11.59 1.50 -13.97
N GLN A 178 -12.83 1.14 -13.67
CA GLN A 178 -14.00 1.53 -14.44
C GLN A 178 -14.27 3.04 -14.34
N MET A 179 -13.95 3.66 -13.20
CA MET A 179 -14.11 5.09 -13.00
C MET A 179 -13.20 5.92 -13.92
N PHE A 180 -12.07 5.35 -14.33
CA PHE A 180 -11.08 6.00 -15.22
C PHE A 180 -11.25 5.63 -16.69
N ARG A 181 -12.17 4.74 -17.01
CA ARG A 181 -12.42 4.28 -18.37
C ARG A 181 -12.54 5.45 -19.35
N PHE A 182 -11.87 5.34 -20.52
CA PHE A 182 -11.88 6.38 -21.52
C PHE A 182 -13.29 6.69 -22.05
N SER A 183 -13.60 7.98 -22.11
CA SER A 183 -14.86 8.52 -22.64
C SER A 183 -14.59 9.72 -23.54
N GLU A 184 -14.86 9.55 -24.84
CA GLU A 184 -14.72 10.62 -25.83
C GLU A 184 -15.67 11.81 -25.53
N GLN A 185 -16.85 11.54 -24.97
CA GLN A 185 -17.78 12.59 -24.59
C GLN A 185 -17.18 13.46 -23.46
N VAL A 186 -16.68 12.81 -22.38
CA VAL A 186 -16.07 13.54 -21.26
C VAL A 186 -14.82 14.29 -21.72
N ARG A 187 -14.03 13.69 -22.63
CA ARG A 187 -12.86 14.37 -23.23
C ARG A 187 -13.26 15.69 -23.88
N ARG A 188 -14.29 15.70 -24.73
CA ARG A 188 -14.79 16.93 -25.38
C ARG A 188 -15.27 17.96 -24.37
N GLU A 189 -16.09 17.54 -23.40
CA GLU A 189 -16.62 18.43 -22.36
C GLU A 189 -15.50 19.13 -21.57
N VAL A 190 -14.49 18.36 -21.14
CA VAL A 190 -13.37 18.91 -20.35
C VAL A 190 -12.47 19.81 -21.22
N ARG A 191 -12.21 19.42 -22.47
CA ARG A 191 -11.39 20.25 -23.36
C ARG A 191 -12.07 21.57 -23.69
N GLU A 192 -13.38 21.58 -23.93
CA GLU A 192 -14.19 22.80 -24.13
C GLU A 192 -14.17 23.69 -22.88
N GLN A 193 -14.32 23.07 -21.69
CA GLN A 193 -14.30 23.80 -20.41
C GLN A 193 -13.01 24.59 -20.18
N TYR A 194 -11.87 24.05 -20.64
CA TYR A 194 -10.54 24.64 -20.41
C TYR A 194 -9.90 25.24 -21.68
N GLY A 195 -10.61 25.32 -22.81
CA GLY A 195 -10.10 25.89 -24.07
C GLY A 195 -8.95 25.07 -24.66
N LEU A 196 -9.05 23.73 -24.63
CA LEU A 196 -8.00 22.80 -25.03
C LEU A 196 -8.34 22.02 -26.33
N GLU A 197 -9.40 22.42 -27.07
CA GLU A 197 -9.94 21.63 -28.18
C GLU A 197 -8.90 21.32 -29.25
N ASP A 198 -8.11 22.32 -29.63
CA ASP A 198 -7.09 22.23 -30.69
C ASP A 198 -5.65 22.07 -30.16
N CYS A 199 -5.51 21.76 -28.88
CA CYS A 199 -4.21 21.65 -28.20
C CYS A 199 -3.71 20.20 -28.12
N LEU A 200 -2.39 20.04 -28.03
CA LEU A 200 -1.76 18.81 -27.55
C LEU A 200 -1.53 18.91 -26.04
N VAL A 201 -2.24 18.12 -25.27
CA VAL A 201 -2.31 18.27 -23.81
C VAL A 201 -1.40 17.27 -23.12
N VAL A 202 -0.34 17.77 -22.52
CA VAL A 202 0.51 17.03 -21.59
C VAL A 202 -0.04 17.22 -20.18
N GLY A 203 -0.32 16.13 -19.47
CA GLY A 203 -0.91 16.18 -18.15
C GLY A 203 -0.01 15.56 -17.08
N HIS A 204 -0.02 16.17 -15.89
CA HIS A 204 0.59 15.66 -14.69
C HIS A 204 -0.39 15.74 -13.53
N VAL A 205 -0.45 14.67 -12.72
CA VAL A 205 -1.29 14.61 -11.51
C VAL A 205 -0.41 14.23 -10.33
N GLY A 206 -0.41 15.08 -9.28
CA GLY A 206 0.32 14.81 -8.06
C GLY A 206 0.54 16.04 -7.20
N ARG A 207 0.89 15.80 -5.93
CA ARG A 207 1.20 16.89 -5.00
C ARG A 207 2.38 17.72 -5.51
N LEU A 208 2.26 19.04 -5.50
CA LEU A 208 3.31 19.95 -5.93
C LEU A 208 4.41 20.02 -4.87
N GLN A 209 5.40 19.16 -5.00
CA GLN A 209 6.50 19.00 -4.05
C GLN A 209 7.72 18.33 -4.69
N TYR A 210 8.89 18.50 -4.07
CA TYR A 210 10.18 17.95 -4.51
C TYR A 210 10.09 16.53 -5.08
N GLN A 211 9.34 15.62 -4.45
CA GLN A 211 9.22 14.22 -4.90
C GLN A 211 8.76 14.11 -6.35
N LYS A 212 7.80 14.94 -6.75
CA LYS A 212 7.15 14.87 -8.08
C LYS A 212 7.92 15.59 -9.17
N ASN A 213 8.89 16.44 -8.79
CA ASN A 213 9.86 17.07 -9.70
C ASN A 213 9.22 17.90 -10.83
N GLN A 214 8.15 18.66 -10.48
CA GLN A 214 7.46 19.51 -11.45
C GLN A 214 8.37 20.63 -11.98
N THR A 215 9.37 21.04 -11.20
CA THR A 215 10.40 21.98 -11.62
C THR A 215 11.11 21.52 -12.90
N PHE A 216 11.53 20.26 -12.94
CA PHE A 216 12.10 19.63 -14.13
C PHE A 216 11.08 19.53 -15.27
N LEU A 217 9.80 19.23 -14.94
CA LEU A 217 8.75 19.13 -15.94
C LEU A 217 8.52 20.46 -16.68
N LEU A 218 8.58 21.59 -15.98
CA LEU A 218 8.45 22.90 -16.61
C LEU A 218 9.62 23.17 -17.59
N ASP A 219 10.85 22.78 -17.24
CA ASP A 219 12.00 22.89 -18.15
C ASP A 219 11.79 22.01 -19.40
N ALA A 220 11.38 20.77 -19.22
CA ALA A 220 11.11 19.85 -20.32
C ALA A 220 9.93 20.34 -21.20
N PHE A 221 8.87 20.85 -20.58
CA PHE A 221 7.73 21.39 -21.31
C PHE A 221 8.10 22.64 -22.12
N ARG A 222 8.96 23.52 -21.61
CA ARG A 222 9.49 24.66 -22.36
C ARG A 222 10.14 24.22 -23.67
N HIS A 223 11.00 23.19 -23.64
CA HIS A 223 11.63 22.64 -24.84
C HIS A 223 10.61 21.99 -25.79
N LEU A 224 9.56 21.36 -25.27
CA LEU A 224 8.47 20.82 -26.09
C LEU A 224 7.70 21.95 -26.78
N HIS A 225 7.30 22.99 -26.04
CA HIS A 225 6.51 24.11 -26.56
C HIS A 225 7.26 24.91 -27.66
N GLU A 226 8.59 25.00 -27.58
CA GLU A 226 9.42 25.60 -28.65
C GLU A 226 9.31 24.87 -29.98
N ARG A 227 8.94 23.58 -29.95
CA ARG A 227 8.81 22.74 -31.18
C ARG A 227 7.34 22.54 -31.57
N GLU A 228 6.43 22.66 -30.61
CA GLU A 228 5.00 22.40 -30.79
C GLU A 228 4.19 23.50 -30.04
N GLU A 229 3.89 24.57 -30.75
CA GLU A 229 3.20 25.74 -30.18
C GLU A 229 1.79 25.43 -29.64
N LYS A 230 1.16 24.34 -30.12
CA LYS A 230 -0.14 23.88 -29.64
C LYS A 230 -0.05 23.09 -28.34
N ALA A 231 1.16 22.75 -27.86
CA ALA A 231 1.31 22.04 -26.60
C ALA A 231 0.79 22.89 -25.43
N ARG A 232 0.08 22.22 -24.51
CA ARG A 232 -0.38 22.75 -23.21
C ARG A 232 -0.01 21.81 -22.12
N LEU A 233 0.44 22.35 -21.00
CA LEU A 233 0.72 21.57 -19.79
C LEU A 233 -0.39 21.77 -18.77
N VAL A 234 -0.96 20.69 -18.27
CA VAL A 234 -1.96 20.71 -17.21
C VAL A 234 -1.39 20.05 -15.96
N LEU A 235 -1.25 20.84 -14.89
CA LEU A 235 -0.78 20.39 -13.58
C LEU A 235 -1.99 20.30 -12.63
N VAL A 236 -2.29 19.08 -12.19
CA VAL A 236 -3.39 18.80 -11.25
C VAL A 236 -2.79 18.42 -9.91
N GLY A 237 -3.13 19.19 -8.88
CA GLY A 237 -2.66 19.02 -7.52
C GLY A 237 -2.27 20.34 -6.88
N ASP A 238 -2.03 20.27 -5.57
CA ASP A 238 -1.58 21.40 -4.76
C ASP A 238 -0.36 20.99 -3.93
N GLY A 239 0.35 21.96 -3.39
CA GLY A 239 1.52 21.65 -2.54
C GLY A 239 2.42 22.86 -2.26
N PRO A 240 3.46 22.66 -1.43
CA PRO A 240 4.32 23.75 -0.98
C PRO A 240 5.09 24.45 -2.11
N ASP A 241 5.29 23.77 -3.26
CA ASP A 241 6.10 24.30 -4.35
C ASP A 241 5.28 25.13 -5.37
N LEU A 242 3.94 25.27 -5.19
CA LEU A 242 3.06 25.96 -6.15
C LEU A 242 3.58 27.33 -6.55
N THR A 243 3.85 28.21 -5.58
CA THR A 243 4.30 29.59 -5.84
C THR A 243 5.64 29.62 -6.61
N GLU A 244 6.55 28.69 -6.29
CA GLU A 244 7.84 28.58 -6.98
C GLU A 244 7.64 28.10 -8.44
N LEU A 245 6.73 27.16 -8.67
CA LEU A 245 6.42 26.64 -9.99
C LEU A 245 5.75 27.69 -10.88
N GLU A 246 4.81 28.48 -10.33
CA GLU A 246 4.19 29.60 -11.04
C GLU A 246 5.24 30.65 -11.45
N ALA A 247 6.10 31.07 -10.51
CA ALA A 247 7.19 31.99 -10.78
C ALA A 247 8.16 31.46 -11.84
N LYS A 248 8.45 30.16 -11.81
CA LYS A 248 9.29 29.51 -12.83
C LYS A 248 8.62 29.51 -14.20
N ALA A 249 7.32 29.23 -14.30
CA ALA A 249 6.59 29.29 -15.57
C ALA A 249 6.68 30.69 -16.21
N VAL A 250 6.56 31.76 -15.41
CA VAL A 250 6.78 33.15 -15.86
C VAL A 250 8.20 33.35 -16.34
N THR A 251 9.20 32.89 -15.59
CA THR A 251 10.62 33.02 -15.95
C THR A 251 10.95 32.33 -17.28
N LEU A 252 10.30 31.18 -17.53
CA LEU A 252 10.44 30.42 -18.77
C LEU A 252 9.61 30.98 -19.94
N GLY A 253 8.70 31.95 -19.67
CA GLY A 253 7.80 32.54 -20.65
C GLY A 253 6.73 31.59 -21.18
N ILE A 254 6.26 30.67 -20.33
CA ILE A 254 5.24 29.66 -20.63
C ILE A 254 4.03 29.73 -19.69
N GLU A 255 3.84 30.84 -18.98
CA GLU A 255 2.78 31.00 -17.99
C GLU A 255 1.35 30.90 -18.57
N ARG A 256 1.20 31.16 -19.88
CA ARG A 256 -0.09 31.05 -20.59
C ARG A 256 -0.40 29.65 -21.08
N GLU A 257 0.65 28.83 -21.22
CA GLU A 257 0.60 27.48 -21.75
C GLU A 257 0.51 26.42 -20.65
N VAL A 258 0.70 26.84 -19.38
CA VAL A 258 0.63 25.96 -18.21
C VAL A 258 -0.61 26.27 -17.38
N LEU A 259 -1.47 25.27 -17.22
CA LEU A 259 -2.69 25.36 -16.39
C LEU A 259 -2.44 24.70 -15.04
N PHE A 260 -2.45 25.47 -13.96
CA PHE A 260 -2.44 24.97 -12.57
C PHE A 260 -3.88 24.83 -12.08
N LEU A 261 -4.41 23.61 -11.94
CA LEU A 261 -5.79 23.34 -11.60
C LEU A 261 -6.04 23.15 -10.09
N GLY A 262 -4.99 23.20 -9.27
CA GLY A 262 -5.08 22.94 -7.84
C GLY A 262 -5.54 21.51 -7.50
N ASN A 263 -5.98 21.31 -6.25
CA ASN A 263 -6.49 20.02 -5.81
C ASN A 263 -7.88 19.75 -6.41
N ARG A 264 -8.08 18.57 -7.01
CA ARG A 264 -9.28 18.20 -7.76
C ARG A 264 -9.81 16.84 -7.32
N ASP A 265 -11.14 16.73 -7.22
CA ASP A 265 -11.84 15.47 -6.95
C ASP A 265 -12.27 14.74 -8.23
N ASP A 266 -12.22 15.41 -9.38
CA ASP A 266 -12.61 14.92 -10.70
C ASP A 266 -11.42 14.56 -11.61
N VAL A 267 -10.35 14.05 -11.02
CA VAL A 267 -9.12 13.63 -11.74
C VAL A 267 -9.44 12.64 -12.87
N ASN A 268 -10.39 11.74 -12.66
CA ASN A 268 -10.86 10.80 -13.67
C ASN A 268 -11.43 11.49 -14.92
N ARG A 269 -12.05 12.65 -14.78
CA ARG A 269 -12.53 13.47 -15.90
C ARG A 269 -11.39 14.25 -16.55
N LEU A 270 -10.49 14.83 -15.77
CA LEU A 270 -9.34 15.61 -16.26
C LEU A 270 -8.40 14.75 -17.09
N LEU A 271 -8.13 13.52 -16.69
CA LEU A 271 -7.32 12.56 -17.45
C LEU A 271 -7.90 12.27 -18.85
N GLN A 272 -9.20 12.44 -19.07
CA GLN A 272 -9.78 12.28 -20.40
C GLN A 272 -9.29 13.36 -21.39
N ALA A 273 -9.01 14.57 -20.90
CA ALA A 273 -8.58 15.69 -21.73
C ALA A 273 -7.14 15.58 -22.22
N PHE A 274 -6.31 14.81 -21.54
CA PHE A 274 -4.86 14.69 -21.87
C PHE A 274 -4.63 13.86 -23.13
N ASP A 275 -3.48 14.09 -23.77
CA ASP A 275 -2.94 13.29 -24.88
C ASP A 275 -1.74 12.45 -24.42
N LEU A 276 -1.02 12.95 -23.42
CA LEU A 276 0.13 12.29 -22.82
C LEU A 276 0.11 12.53 -21.29
N PHE A 277 0.33 11.50 -20.51
CA PHE A 277 0.58 11.63 -19.08
C PHE A 277 2.09 11.58 -18.79
N VAL A 278 2.58 12.46 -17.93
CA VAL A 278 4.00 12.55 -17.57
C VAL A 278 4.22 12.52 -16.06
N MET A 279 5.25 11.79 -15.60
CA MET A 279 5.62 11.68 -14.19
C MET A 279 7.15 11.63 -14.03
N PRO A 280 7.82 12.79 -13.90
CA PRO A 280 9.27 12.88 -13.75
C PRO A 280 9.75 12.70 -12.31
N SER A 281 9.00 12.01 -11.48
CA SER A 281 9.24 11.88 -10.05
C SER A 281 10.65 11.41 -9.71
N HIS A 282 11.24 11.98 -8.67
CA HIS A 282 12.52 11.51 -8.12
C HIS A 282 12.41 10.10 -7.53
N PHE A 283 11.24 9.75 -7.00
CA PHE A 283 10.92 8.43 -6.46
C PHE A 283 9.41 8.29 -6.27
N GLU A 284 8.92 7.05 -6.31
CA GLU A 284 7.53 6.68 -6.01
C GLU A 284 7.47 5.42 -5.17
N GLY A 285 6.42 5.32 -4.34
CA GLY A 285 6.08 4.06 -3.69
C GLY A 285 5.50 3.05 -4.70
N PHE A 286 4.58 3.54 -5.54
CA PHE A 286 4.00 2.78 -6.66
C PHE A 286 3.69 3.68 -7.87
N GLY A 287 3.14 4.91 -7.68
CA GLY A 287 2.78 5.81 -8.77
C GLY A 287 1.31 5.69 -9.19
N MET A 288 0.39 5.89 -8.24
CA MET A 288 -1.07 5.77 -8.46
C MET A 288 -1.58 6.56 -9.67
N ALA A 289 -1.15 7.81 -9.82
CA ALA A 289 -1.60 8.64 -10.94
C ALA A 289 -1.19 8.07 -12.32
N ALA A 290 -0.05 7.34 -12.40
CA ALA A 290 0.33 6.64 -13.62
C ALA A 290 -0.56 5.42 -13.88
N LEU A 291 -1.05 4.75 -12.83
CA LEU A 291 -2.03 3.67 -12.96
C LEU A 291 -3.38 4.19 -13.45
N GLU A 292 -3.85 5.30 -12.88
CA GLU A 292 -5.08 6.00 -13.28
C GLU A 292 -5.02 6.48 -14.74
N ALA A 293 -3.89 7.04 -15.15
CA ALA A 293 -3.65 7.48 -16.52
C ALA A 293 -3.67 6.31 -17.50
N GLN A 294 -3.07 5.17 -17.15
CA GLN A 294 -3.11 3.96 -17.98
C GLN A 294 -4.53 3.39 -18.09
N ALA A 295 -5.30 3.38 -16.99
CA ALA A 295 -6.71 2.97 -17.02
C ALA A 295 -7.55 3.87 -17.94
N ALA A 296 -7.21 5.16 -18.01
CA ALA A 296 -7.78 6.10 -18.96
C ALA A 296 -7.24 5.93 -20.41
N GLY A 297 -6.41 4.94 -20.68
CA GLY A 297 -5.85 4.63 -21.99
C GLY A 297 -4.79 5.63 -22.47
N LEU A 298 -4.18 6.40 -21.56
CA LEU A 298 -3.15 7.38 -21.90
C LEU A 298 -1.79 6.71 -22.16
N PRO A 299 -1.03 7.18 -23.16
CA PRO A 299 0.40 6.98 -23.17
C PRO A 299 1.02 7.67 -21.95
N CYS A 300 2.04 7.05 -21.34
CA CYS A 300 2.67 7.52 -20.12
C CYS A 300 4.19 7.58 -20.27
N LEU A 301 4.78 8.75 -19.97
CA LEU A 301 6.22 8.94 -19.86
C LEU A 301 6.59 9.08 -18.38
N LEU A 302 7.30 8.11 -17.84
CA LEU A 302 7.62 8.00 -16.44
C LEU A 302 9.13 8.08 -16.19
N SER A 303 9.53 8.67 -15.08
CA SER A 303 10.92 8.61 -14.62
C SER A 303 11.37 7.16 -14.40
N ALA A 304 12.64 6.87 -14.68
CA ALA A 304 13.26 5.57 -14.38
C ALA A 304 13.24 5.22 -12.88
N SER A 305 12.98 6.20 -12.01
CA SER A 305 12.84 6.04 -10.56
C SER A 305 11.44 5.59 -10.12
N VAL A 306 10.47 5.52 -11.04
CA VAL A 306 9.14 4.95 -10.79
C VAL A 306 9.26 3.42 -10.85
N PRO A 307 8.64 2.66 -9.93
CA PRO A 307 8.68 1.20 -9.95
C PRO A 307 8.23 0.62 -11.31
N ARG A 308 8.97 -0.36 -11.82
CA ARG A 308 8.69 -0.98 -13.12
C ARG A 308 7.35 -1.72 -13.14
N GLU A 309 6.90 -2.18 -11.99
CA GLU A 309 5.61 -2.83 -11.77
C GLU A 309 4.42 -1.93 -12.12
N THR A 310 4.63 -0.60 -12.16
CA THR A 310 3.62 0.36 -12.61
C THR A 310 3.28 0.22 -14.10
N LYS A 311 4.15 -0.39 -14.92
CA LYS A 311 3.87 -0.63 -16.35
C LYS A 311 2.91 -1.79 -16.53
N LEU A 312 1.64 -1.48 -16.76
CA LEU A 312 0.59 -2.47 -17.02
C LEU A 312 0.12 -2.46 -18.47
N THR A 313 0.25 -1.33 -19.15
CA THR A 313 -0.10 -1.20 -20.56
C THR A 313 1.16 -1.08 -21.45
N ARG A 314 0.99 -1.28 -22.75
CA ARG A 314 2.12 -1.22 -23.70
C ARG A 314 2.68 0.18 -23.90
N ASN A 315 1.87 1.23 -23.70
CA ASN A 315 2.20 2.62 -24.03
C ASN A 315 2.85 3.35 -22.85
N VAL A 316 3.74 2.67 -22.12
CA VAL A 316 4.49 3.25 -21.00
C VAL A 316 5.98 3.21 -21.31
N GLU A 317 6.61 4.37 -21.28
CA GLU A 317 8.06 4.54 -21.42
C GLU A 317 8.68 5.03 -20.12
N PHE A 318 9.89 4.55 -19.82
CA PHE A 318 10.66 4.96 -18.64
C PHE A 318 12.00 5.51 -19.08
N ILE A 319 12.28 6.78 -18.72
CA ILE A 319 13.56 7.42 -18.98
C ILE A 319 14.08 8.14 -17.73
N PRO A 320 15.39 8.32 -17.54
CA PRO A 320 15.93 9.13 -16.45
C PRO A 320 15.42 10.59 -16.55
N ALA A 321 15.05 11.19 -15.41
CA ALA A 321 14.67 12.60 -15.33
C ALA A 321 15.92 13.47 -15.06
N GLU A 322 16.86 13.48 -16.04
CA GLU A 322 18.15 14.16 -15.93
C GLU A 322 18.31 15.28 -16.97
N ASP A 323 17.78 15.08 -18.19
CA ASP A 323 17.88 16.04 -19.28
C ASP A 323 16.48 16.45 -19.79
N PRO A 324 16.06 17.72 -19.57
CA PRO A 324 14.77 18.22 -20.03
C PRO A 324 14.57 18.17 -21.54
N ALA A 325 15.64 18.34 -22.35
CA ALA A 325 15.52 18.32 -23.81
C ALA A 325 15.26 16.90 -24.33
N ILE A 326 15.85 15.87 -23.70
CA ILE A 326 15.55 14.46 -24.00
C ILE A 326 14.10 14.13 -23.64
N TRP A 327 13.60 14.62 -22.51
CA TRP A 327 12.20 14.45 -22.13
C TRP A 327 11.26 15.10 -23.15
N ALA A 328 11.57 16.30 -23.61
CA ALA A 328 10.79 17.01 -24.64
C ALA A 328 10.74 16.20 -25.94
N GLU A 329 11.86 15.61 -26.38
CA GLU A 329 11.92 14.76 -27.57
C GLU A 329 11.03 13.52 -27.42
N HIS A 330 11.10 12.83 -26.28
CA HIS A 330 10.24 11.67 -26.01
C HIS A 330 8.76 12.06 -25.94
N MET A 331 8.42 13.18 -25.29
CA MET A 331 7.04 13.69 -25.26
C MET A 331 6.54 13.97 -26.69
N LEU A 332 7.31 14.66 -27.53
CA LEU A 332 6.94 14.94 -28.90
C LEU A 332 6.73 13.66 -29.71
N ASN A 333 7.68 12.73 -29.64
CA ASN A 333 7.59 11.44 -30.33
C ASN A 333 6.36 10.63 -29.89
N MET A 334 5.98 10.65 -28.60
CA MET A 334 4.79 9.96 -28.12
C MET A 334 3.51 10.64 -28.59
N LEU A 335 3.46 11.97 -28.64
CA LEU A 335 2.33 12.75 -29.14
C LEU A 335 2.13 12.56 -30.65
N GLU A 336 3.21 12.53 -31.44
CA GLU A 336 3.17 12.35 -32.91
C GLU A 336 2.70 10.96 -33.34
N ARG A 337 2.80 9.94 -32.50
CA ARG A 337 2.29 8.58 -32.81
C ARG A 337 0.79 8.54 -33.02
N HIS A 338 0.04 9.57 -32.57
CA HIS A 338 -1.43 9.68 -32.67
C HIS A 338 -2.15 8.35 -32.37
N GLU A 339 -1.69 7.64 -31.35
CA GLU A 339 -2.28 6.34 -31.00
C GLU A 339 -3.74 6.52 -30.57
N ILE A 340 -4.61 5.72 -31.18
CA ILE A 340 -6.02 5.67 -30.76
C ILE A 340 -6.07 5.20 -29.32
N ARG A 341 -6.62 6.03 -28.43
CA ARG A 341 -6.85 5.66 -27.03
C ARG A 341 -7.79 4.45 -26.98
N ARG A 342 -7.37 3.45 -26.23
CA ARG A 342 -8.15 2.23 -26.00
C ARG A 342 -8.68 2.22 -24.58
N ASP A 343 -9.74 1.46 -24.37
CA ASP A 343 -10.20 1.13 -23.03
C ASP A 343 -9.24 0.10 -22.43
N GLU A 344 -8.43 0.55 -21.47
CA GLU A 344 -7.45 -0.28 -20.76
C GLU A 344 -7.93 -0.64 -19.34
N ALA A 345 -9.15 -0.27 -18.96
CA ALA A 345 -9.68 -0.57 -17.63
C ALA A 345 -9.67 -2.08 -17.33
N GLN A 346 -10.00 -2.90 -18.35
CA GLN A 346 -9.97 -4.36 -18.20
C GLN A 346 -8.53 -4.88 -18.08
N THR A 347 -7.58 -4.32 -18.82
CA THR A 347 -6.15 -4.66 -18.71
C THR A 347 -5.64 -4.42 -17.29
N ILE A 348 -6.02 -3.29 -16.68
CA ILE A 348 -5.69 -2.95 -15.29
C ILE A 348 -6.33 -3.93 -14.30
N ALA A 349 -7.60 -4.29 -14.54
CA ALA A 349 -8.33 -5.24 -13.69
C ALA A 349 -7.73 -6.66 -13.76
N ASP A 350 -7.40 -7.14 -14.96
CA ASP A 350 -6.80 -8.46 -15.18
C ASP A 350 -5.40 -8.56 -14.56
N ALA A 351 -4.68 -7.44 -14.54
CA ALA A 351 -3.40 -7.33 -13.83
C ALA A 351 -3.54 -7.33 -12.29
N GLY A 352 -4.78 -7.27 -11.77
CA GLY A 352 -5.06 -7.36 -10.33
C GLY A 352 -5.08 -6.02 -9.60
N TYR A 353 -5.14 -4.89 -10.32
CA TYR A 353 -5.12 -3.54 -9.77
C TYR A 353 -6.51 -2.88 -9.74
N ASP A 354 -7.60 -3.63 -10.02
CA ASP A 354 -8.96 -3.16 -9.76
C ASP A 354 -9.31 -3.31 -8.28
N ILE A 355 -9.81 -2.24 -7.68
CA ILE A 355 -10.05 -2.17 -6.24
C ILE A 355 -11.11 -3.16 -5.76
N GLY A 356 -12.12 -3.49 -6.56
CA GLY A 356 -13.14 -4.45 -6.18
C GLY A 356 -12.53 -5.84 -5.94
N THR A 357 -11.74 -6.32 -6.90
CA THR A 357 -11.04 -7.60 -6.82
C THR A 357 -9.91 -7.57 -5.79
N ALA A 358 -9.14 -6.48 -5.75
CA ALA A 358 -8.01 -6.34 -4.83
C ALA A 358 -8.47 -6.29 -3.36
N ALA A 359 -9.55 -5.58 -3.06
CA ALA A 359 -10.13 -5.51 -1.72
C ALA A 359 -10.66 -6.88 -1.25
N GLN A 360 -11.33 -7.62 -2.14
CA GLN A 360 -11.78 -8.98 -1.82
C GLN A 360 -10.61 -9.91 -1.51
N ARG A 361 -9.54 -9.87 -2.32
CA ARG A 361 -8.32 -10.65 -2.06
C ARG A 361 -7.67 -10.28 -0.73
N LEU A 362 -7.62 -8.99 -0.40
CA LEU A 362 -7.03 -8.51 0.86
C LEU A 362 -7.90 -8.90 2.06
N GLU A 363 -9.22 -8.85 1.93
CA GLU A 363 -10.18 -9.33 2.93
C GLU A 363 -9.95 -10.81 3.25
N ASP A 364 -9.86 -11.66 2.21
CA ASP A 364 -9.61 -13.09 2.37
C ASP A 364 -8.24 -13.35 3.04
N LYS A 365 -7.22 -12.53 2.74
CA LYS A 365 -5.91 -12.59 3.41
C LYS A 365 -5.98 -12.24 4.90
N LEU A 366 -6.70 -11.18 5.28
CA LEU A 366 -6.90 -10.80 6.69
C LEU A 366 -7.55 -11.94 7.48
N ILE A 367 -8.57 -12.58 6.89
CA ILE A 367 -9.26 -13.73 7.48
C ILE A 367 -8.29 -14.91 7.62
N ALA A 368 -7.59 -15.29 6.57
CA ALA A 368 -6.64 -16.41 6.58
C ALA A 368 -5.50 -16.21 7.60
N LEU A 369 -4.95 -14.99 7.72
CA LEU A 369 -3.93 -14.67 8.73
C LEU A 369 -4.45 -14.90 10.16
N THR A 370 -5.70 -14.52 10.43
CA THR A 370 -6.31 -14.67 11.75
C THR A 370 -6.60 -16.14 12.08
N GLU A 371 -7.15 -16.89 11.13
CA GLU A 371 -7.41 -18.32 11.28
C GLU A 371 -6.11 -19.08 11.54
N ARG A 372 -5.06 -18.78 10.77
CA ARG A 372 -3.73 -19.35 10.97
C ARG A 372 -3.17 -19.08 12.37
N LYS A 373 -3.37 -17.87 12.93
CA LYS A 373 -2.90 -17.51 14.28
C LYS A 373 -3.78 -18.12 15.39
N ARG A 374 -5.10 -18.20 15.19
CA ARG A 374 -6.01 -18.93 16.10
C ARG A 374 -5.65 -20.39 16.19
N PHE A 375 -5.30 -21.01 15.06
CA PHE A 375 -4.79 -22.38 15.01
C PHE A 375 -3.48 -22.52 15.79
N GLN A 376 -2.48 -21.68 15.57
CA GLN A 376 -1.22 -21.71 16.32
C GLN A 376 -1.43 -21.59 17.82
N ARG A 377 -2.27 -20.64 18.29
CA ARG A 377 -2.59 -20.48 19.71
C ARG A 377 -3.24 -21.74 20.31
N ARG A 378 -4.20 -22.33 19.62
CA ARG A 378 -4.91 -23.52 20.07
C ARG A 378 -3.96 -24.71 20.29
N PHE A 379 -2.95 -24.85 19.42
CA PHE A 379 -1.93 -25.90 19.54
C PHE A 379 -0.87 -25.62 20.60
N LEU A 380 -0.45 -24.38 20.78
CA LEU A 380 0.55 -24.00 21.81
C LEU A 380 -0.01 -24.07 23.24
N MET A 381 -1.33 -23.92 23.40
CA MET A 381 -2.01 -23.99 24.70
C MET A 381 -2.43 -25.40 25.12
N THR A 382 -2.23 -26.43 24.30
CA THR A 382 -2.45 -27.82 24.75
C THR A 382 -1.41 -28.16 25.82
N PRO A 383 -1.83 -28.59 27.04
CA PRO A 383 -0.92 -28.82 28.16
C PRO A 383 0.19 -29.82 27.75
N LYS A 384 1.41 -29.57 28.19
CA LYS A 384 2.49 -30.56 28.21
C LYS A 384 2.04 -31.67 29.18
N THR A 385 1.45 -32.74 28.66
CA THR A 385 1.11 -33.89 29.50
C THR A 385 2.36 -34.71 29.79
N SER A 386 2.54 -35.02 31.07
CA SER A 386 3.55 -35.93 31.58
C SER A 386 3.48 -37.32 30.90
N ALA A 387 4.59 -37.96 30.79
CA ALA A 387 5.00 -39.35 30.47
C ALA A 387 4.01 -40.41 29.89
N SER A 388 2.71 -40.08 29.65
CA SER A 388 1.74 -40.97 29.01
C SER A 388 1.27 -40.42 27.66
N GLY A 389 2.20 -39.97 26.83
CA GLY A 389 2.00 -39.09 25.67
C GLY A 389 1.10 -39.56 24.50
N VAL A 390 0.61 -40.80 24.49
CA VAL A 390 -0.14 -41.35 23.35
C VAL A 390 -1.55 -40.74 23.16
N PRO A 391 -2.37 -40.49 24.24
CA PRO A 391 -3.69 -39.91 24.06
C PRO A 391 -3.69 -38.45 23.62
N ALA A 392 -2.73 -37.64 24.08
CA ALA A 392 -2.62 -36.23 23.68
C ALA A 392 -2.14 -36.07 22.23
N LEU A 393 -1.29 -36.96 21.76
CA LEU A 393 -0.83 -37.06 20.36
C LEU A 393 -1.95 -37.43 19.40
N ASN A 394 -2.82 -38.41 19.79
CA ASN A 394 -3.96 -38.83 18.98
C ASN A 394 -5.02 -37.72 18.89
N LYS A 395 -5.22 -36.97 19.98
CA LYS A 395 -6.13 -35.81 19.95
C LYS A 395 -5.59 -34.68 19.09
N ALA A 396 -4.30 -34.36 19.20
CA ALA A 396 -3.65 -33.36 18.35
C ALA A 396 -3.70 -33.74 16.86
N ARG A 397 -3.55 -35.03 16.55
CA ARG A 397 -3.72 -35.58 15.20
C ARG A 397 -5.14 -35.36 14.66
N ALA A 398 -6.16 -35.76 15.43
CA ALA A 398 -7.54 -35.60 15.04
C ALA A 398 -7.93 -34.12 14.83
N ASP A 399 -7.44 -33.23 15.69
CA ASP A 399 -7.66 -31.78 15.57
C ASP A 399 -6.98 -31.22 14.30
N ILE A 400 -5.79 -31.70 13.91
CA ILE A 400 -5.10 -31.31 12.65
C ILE A 400 -5.85 -31.81 11.44
N GLU A 401 -6.29 -33.07 11.44
CA GLU A 401 -7.04 -33.67 10.34
C GLU A 401 -8.40 -32.98 10.15
N GLN A 402 -9.08 -32.63 11.25
CA GLN A 402 -10.36 -31.89 11.21
C GLN A 402 -10.18 -30.50 10.61
N ILE A 403 -9.17 -29.73 11.06
CA ILE A 403 -8.93 -28.37 10.57
C ILE A 403 -8.48 -28.37 9.13
N ALA A 404 -7.66 -29.34 8.71
CA ALA A 404 -7.28 -29.49 7.31
C ALA A 404 -8.50 -29.76 6.43
N ALA A 405 -9.43 -30.58 6.90
CA ALA A 405 -10.70 -30.84 6.18
C ALA A 405 -11.60 -29.59 6.11
N GLU A 406 -11.71 -28.83 7.21
CA GLU A 406 -12.45 -27.55 7.28
C GLU A 406 -11.85 -26.49 6.35
N MET A 407 -10.54 -26.54 6.10
CA MET A 407 -9.82 -25.66 5.17
C MET A 407 -9.83 -26.13 3.72
N GLY A 408 -10.51 -27.27 3.42
CA GLY A 408 -10.61 -27.81 2.06
C GLY A 408 -9.37 -28.56 1.55
N TYR A 409 -8.46 -28.96 2.43
CA TYR A 409 -7.32 -29.79 2.07
C TYR A 409 -7.69 -31.27 1.99
N ALA A 410 -7.07 -32.01 1.04
CA ALA A 410 -7.26 -33.45 0.95
C ALA A 410 -6.84 -34.18 2.24
N PRO A 411 -7.53 -35.25 2.63
CA PRO A 411 -7.18 -35.98 3.82
C PRO A 411 -5.73 -36.50 3.75
N PHE A 412 -4.97 -36.33 4.83
CA PHE A 412 -3.59 -36.80 4.97
C PHE A 412 -3.46 -37.64 6.23
N VAL A 413 -2.54 -38.57 6.19
CA VAL A 413 -2.26 -39.47 7.32
C VAL A 413 -0.91 -39.12 7.93
N LEU A 414 -0.90 -38.83 9.23
CA LEU A 414 0.33 -38.66 10.01
C LEU A 414 0.76 -40.04 10.56
N HIS A 415 1.89 -40.56 10.14
CA HIS A 415 2.45 -41.80 10.67
C HIS A 415 3.45 -41.48 11.80
N ALA A 416 3.29 -42.18 12.93
CA ALA A 416 4.33 -42.20 13.96
C ALA A 416 5.41 -43.21 13.57
N PRO A 417 6.70 -42.90 13.80
CA PRO A 417 7.76 -43.90 13.58
C PRO A 417 7.64 -45.04 14.59
N ASP A 418 7.83 -46.28 14.10
CA ASP A 418 7.71 -47.51 14.88
C ASP A 418 8.88 -47.78 15.85
N SER A 419 9.78 -46.83 16.08
CA SER A 419 10.98 -47.05 16.93
C SER A 419 10.92 -46.27 18.25
N ALA A 420 11.39 -46.93 19.30
CA ALA A 420 11.44 -46.49 20.69
C ALA A 420 12.31 -45.24 20.98
N ASN A 421 12.95 -44.66 19.97
CA ASN A 421 13.69 -43.39 20.06
C ASN A 421 12.98 -42.23 19.37
N GLY A 422 11.71 -42.15 19.52
CA GLY A 422 10.67 -41.28 19.06
C GLY A 422 10.98 -39.83 18.76
N SER A 423 11.69 -39.49 17.73
CA SER A 423 11.95 -38.09 17.43
C SER A 423 11.60 -37.62 16.02
N VAL A 424 10.99 -38.40 15.14
CA VAL A 424 10.68 -37.91 13.79
C VAL A 424 9.29 -38.33 13.33
N TRP A 425 8.38 -37.35 13.18
CA TRP A 425 7.17 -37.48 12.42
C TRP A 425 7.45 -37.22 10.95
N GLN A 426 7.21 -38.19 10.07
CA GLN A 426 7.24 -37.93 8.64
C GLN A 426 5.83 -37.56 8.17
N ALA A 427 5.65 -36.31 7.72
CA ALA A 427 4.50 -35.93 6.94
C ALA A 427 4.65 -36.52 5.53
N ILE A 428 3.88 -37.52 5.18
CA ILE A 428 3.84 -38.07 3.81
C ILE A 428 3.04 -37.09 2.97
N GLN A 429 3.72 -36.54 1.98
CA GLN A 429 3.30 -35.61 0.93
C GLN A 429 1.83 -35.20 0.97
N VAL A 430 1.58 -34.05 1.55
CA VAL A 430 0.34 -33.31 1.35
C VAL A 430 0.53 -32.49 0.08
N GLY A 431 -0.42 -32.56 -0.83
CA GLY A 431 -0.36 -31.86 -2.12
C GLY A 431 -0.30 -30.34 -2.04
N ALA A 432 -0.23 -29.76 -0.83
CA ALA A 432 -0.02 -28.36 -0.58
C ALA A 432 1.29 -28.19 0.22
N LYS A 433 2.33 -27.66 -0.43
CA LYS A 433 3.65 -27.32 0.19
C LYS A 433 3.50 -26.55 1.53
N THR A 434 2.49 -25.70 1.66
CA THR A 434 2.25 -24.86 2.84
C THR A 434 1.90 -25.63 4.11
N LEU A 435 1.03 -26.66 4.05
CA LEU A 435 0.63 -27.40 5.26
C LEU A 435 1.74 -28.32 5.78
N GLY A 436 2.49 -28.96 4.89
CA GLY A 436 3.65 -29.78 5.25
C GLY A 436 4.78 -28.97 5.89
N ASP A 437 5.01 -27.74 5.42
CA ASP A 437 6.00 -26.83 6.00
C ASP A 437 5.55 -26.34 7.39
N TRP A 438 4.24 -26.14 7.58
CA TRP A 438 3.64 -25.78 8.86
C TRP A 438 3.75 -26.89 9.91
N VAL A 439 3.44 -28.10 9.53
CA VAL A 439 3.56 -29.26 10.40
C VAL A 439 5.02 -29.48 10.80
N ARG A 440 5.97 -29.28 9.88
CA ARG A 440 7.42 -29.34 10.16
C ARG A 440 7.90 -28.23 11.08
N ALA A 441 7.48 -26.99 10.83
CA ALA A 441 7.83 -25.85 11.68
C ALA A 441 7.29 -26.00 13.10
N PHE A 442 6.03 -26.46 13.24
CA PHE A 442 5.41 -26.76 14.53
C PHE A 442 6.16 -27.84 15.31
N TYR A 443 6.62 -28.89 14.61
CA TYR A 443 7.38 -29.96 15.24
C TYR A 443 8.75 -29.47 15.75
N ARG A 444 9.47 -28.66 14.99
CA ARG A 444 10.73 -28.04 15.41
C ARG A 444 10.55 -27.08 16.59
N MET A 445 9.47 -26.29 16.63
CA MET A 445 9.15 -25.42 17.78
C MET A 445 8.93 -26.22 19.08
N ARG A 446 8.37 -27.43 19.01
CA ARG A 446 8.15 -28.29 20.18
C ARG A 446 9.41 -28.99 20.68
N GLN A 447 10.39 -29.20 19.81
CA GLN A 447 11.68 -29.81 20.18
C GLN A 447 12.69 -28.82 20.76
N GLY A 448 12.38 -27.52 20.76
CA GLY A 448 13.31 -26.49 21.23
C GLY A 448 14.33 -26.04 20.20
N ASP A 449 14.24 -26.54 18.96
CA ASP A 449 15.17 -26.21 17.87
C ASP A 449 14.90 -24.84 17.24
N LEU A 450 13.78 -24.20 17.60
CA LEU A 450 13.43 -22.84 17.21
C LEU A 450 13.03 -22.06 18.48
N LEU A 451 13.96 -21.29 18.99
CA LEU A 451 13.69 -20.25 19.96
C LEU A 451 12.96 -19.09 19.23
N LEU A 452 11.73 -18.82 19.65
CA LEU A 452 11.02 -17.59 19.30
C LEU A 452 11.55 -16.42 20.11
#